data_0ee0c60bc4b7849c47ba01f0e397586a
#
_entry.id   0ee0c60bc4b7849c47ba01f0e397586a
#
_cell.length_a   1.000
_cell.length_b   1.000
_cell.length_c   1.000
_cell.angle_alpha   90.00
_cell.angle_beta   90.00
_cell.angle_gamma   90.00
#
_symmetry.space_group_name_H-M   'P 1'
#
loop_
_entity.id
_entity.type
_entity.pdbx_description
1 polymer ?
#
loop_
_entity_poly.entity_id
_entity_poly.type
_entity_poly.pdbx_seq_one_letter_code
_entity_poly.pdbx_strand_id
1 'polypeptide(L)'
;MPDTIIYLMRHGETAENACRPFILQGNSVNGPLSENGRRQAAALATLLESVPFKAFFASPMLRAQQTAQAAIGPRPLTLETMKAFEEVNVGQWERLSWNQIKEQYPRESAEFLANPGTVPYYGGESYVDVQKRTLPVLEDLAWKYVGHTIGIVAHNVVNKSILASILQLPIARARTLHQTNCCVNIIRWTENGPEVEVLNSDLHVRHLPQTL
;
A
#
# COMPACT_ATOMS: atom_id res chain seq x y z
N MET A 1 -21.62 -11.83 -13.87
CA MET A 1 -20.34 -12.56 -14.09
C MET A 1 -19.76 -12.95 -12.73
N PRO A 2 -18.91 -14.00 -12.60
CA PRO A 2 -18.24 -14.26 -11.32
C PRO A 2 -17.30 -13.10 -10.96
N ASP A 3 -17.18 -12.83 -9.64
CA ASP A 3 -16.42 -11.69 -9.14
C ASP A 3 -14.92 -11.96 -9.11
N THR A 4 -14.10 -10.91 -9.16
CA THR A 4 -12.66 -10.99 -8.86
C THR A 4 -12.43 -10.60 -7.41
N ILE A 5 -11.70 -11.41 -6.65
CA ILE A 5 -11.32 -11.09 -5.28
C ILE A 5 -9.87 -10.60 -5.26
N ILE A 6 -9.67 -9.38 -4.75
CA ILE A 6 -8.36 -8.72 -4.70
C ILE A 6 -7.94 -8.58 -3.23
N TYR A 7 -6.85 -9.24 -2.86
CA TYR A 7 -6.17 -9.02 -1.59
C TYR A 7 -5.14 -7.90 -1.78
N LEU A 8 -5.50 -6.69 -1.37
CA LEU A 8 -4.62 -5.51 -1.41
C LEU A 8 -3.90 -5.37 -0.07
N MET A 9 -2.59 -5.58 -0.07
CA MET A 9 -1.76 -5.63 1.13
C MET A 9 -0.74 -4.51 1.17
N ARG A 10 -0.35 -4.07 2.36
CA ARG A 10 0.81 -3.20 2.56
C ARG A 10 2.05 -4.06 2.84
N HIS A 11 3.22 -3.61 2.38
CA HIS A 11 4.50 -4.24 2.71
C HIS A 11 4.76 -4.28 4.22
N GLY A 12 5.60 -5.22 4.67
CA GLY A 12 6.08 -5.30 6.06
C GLY A 12 6.98 -4.12 6.45
N GLU A 13 7.27 -3.99 7.74
CA GLU A 13 8.08 -2.90 8.29
C GLU A 13 9.47 -2.83 7.65
N THR A 14 9.96 -1.59 7.45
CA THR A 14 11.34 -1.26 7.06
C THR A 14 12.04 -0.51 8.20
N ALA A 15 13.35 -0.31 8.08
CA ALA A 15 14.11 0.51 9.05
C ALA A 15 13.54 1.95 9.13
N GLU A 16 13.13 2.52 8.01
CA GLU A 16 12.53 3.86 7.96
C GLU A 16 11.17 3.92 8.66
N ASN A 17 10.35 2.86 8.56
CA ASN A 17 9.08 2.78 9.30
C ASN A 17 9.31 2.72 10.81
N ALA A 18 10.40 2.08 11.25
CA ALA A 18 10.77 1.97 12.66
C ALA A 18 11.43 3.23 13.24
N CYS A 19 11.87 4.19 12.41
CA CYS A 19 12.50 5.41 12.87
C CYS A 19 11.62 6.23 13.82
N ARG A 20 12.25 6.82 14.83
CA ARG A 20 11.63 7.79 15.73
C ARG A 20 12.53 9.04 15.86
N PRO A 21 12.01 10.24 15.58
CA PRO A 21 10.65 10.51 15.07
C PRO A 21 10.40 9.85 13.71
N PHE A 22 9.13 9.57 13.41
CA PHE A 22 8.71 9.01 12.11
C PHE A 22 9.20 9.90 10.95
N ILE A 23 9.80 9.27 9.94
CA ILE A 23 10.27 9.93 8.72
C ILE A 23 9.46 9.45 7.51
N LEU A 24 9.32 10.33 6.51
CA LEU A 24 8.66 9.94 5.27
C LEU A 24 9.56 9.00 4.46
N GLN A 25 8.96 7.95 3.95
CA GLN A 25 9.56 7.00 3.02
C GLN A 25 8.70 6.91 1.77
N GLY A 26 9.15 7.53 0.71
CA GLY A 26 8.52 7.47 -0.61
C GLY A 26 9.11 6.38 -1.50
N ASN A 27 9.14 6.66 -2.80
CA ASN A 27 9.63 5.73 -3.81
C ASN A 27 11.13 5.82 -4.11
N SER A 28 11.85 6.86 -3.62
CA SER A 28 13.30 6.98 -3.83
C SER A 28 14.12 6.11 -2.87
N VAL A 29 13.55 5.74 -1.70
CA VAL A 29 14.20 4.87 -0.73
C VAL A 29 13.76 3.43 -0.93
N ASN A 30 14.64 2.58 -1.45
CA ASN A 30 14.36 1.19 -1.78
C ASN A 30 15.06 0.20 -0.81
N GLY A 31 14.84 0.38 0.49
CA GLY A 31 15.38 -0.51 1.53
C GLY A 31 14.61 -1.82 1.67
N PRO A 32 15.25 -2.87 2.28
CA PRO A 32 14.63 -4.15 2.56
C PRO A 32 13.71 -4.08 3.78
N LEU A 33 12.99 -5.17 4.04
CA LEU A 33 12.27 -5.38 5.29
C LEU A 33 13.23 -5.39 6.49
N SER A 34 12.79 -4.81 7.62
CA SER A 34 13.44 -4.99 8.91
C SER A 34 13.29 -6.44 9.39
N GLU A 35 13.96 -6.80 10.49
CA GLU A 35 13.75 -8.13 11.10
C GLU A 35 12.28 -8.30 11.51
N ASN A 36 11.69 -7.28 12.14
CA ASN A 36 10.27 -7.29 12.47
C ASN A 36 9.38 -7.35 11.23
N GLY A 37 9.71 -6.62 10.16
CA GLY A 37 8.99 -6.70 8.88
C GLY A 37 9.00 -8.11 8.26
N ARG A 38 10.10 -8.85 8.40
CA ARG A 38 10.16 -10.26 7.99
C ARG A 38 9.25 -11.15 8.83
N ARG A 39 9.18 -10.91 10.15
CA ARG A 39 8.24 -11.64 11.03
C ARG A 39 6.78 -11.32 10.67
N GLN A 40 6.47 -10.06 10.37
CA GLN A 40 5.14 -9.65 9.89
C GLN A 40 4.80 -10.33 8.57
N ALA A 41 5.73 -10.38 7.61
CA ALA A 41 5.52 -11.06 6.33
C ALA A 41 5.33 -12.58 6.48
N ALA A 42 6.01 -13.21 7.44
CA ALA A 42 5.80 -14.63 7.76
C ALA A 42 4.40 -14.87 8.37
N ALA A 43 3.93 -14.01 9.27
CA ALA A 43 2.58 -14.09 9.82
C ALA A 43 1.51 -13.88 8.73
N LEU A 44 1.75 -12.96 7.79
CA LEU A 44 0.90 -12.76 6.61
C LEU A 44 0.86 -14.03 5.75
N ALA A 45 2.01 -14.68 5.51
CA ALA A 45 2.08 -15.93 4.75
C ALA A 45 1.20 -17.02 5.38
N THR A 46 1.27 -17.18 6.71
CA THR A 46 0.43 -18.13 7.45
C THR A 46 -1.06 -17.81 7.31
N LEU A 47 -1.45 -16.53 7.45
CA LEU A 47 -2.84 -16.09 7.26
C LEU A 47 -3.37 -16.46 5.87
N LEU A 48 -2.53 -16.34 4.84
CA LEU A 48 -2.90 -16.51 3.45
C LEU A 48 -2.71 -17.94 2.91
N GLU A 49 -2.28 -18.88 3.74
CA GLU A 49 -1.88 -20.23 3.32
C GLU A 49 -2.98 -20.96 2.53
N SER A 50 -4.23 -20.84 2.94
CA SER A 50 -5.38 -21.50 2.30
C SER A 50 -6.03 -20.68 1.17
N VAL A 51 -5.59 -19.45 0.90
CA VAL A 51 -6.19 -18.60 -0.13
C VAL A 51 -5.74 -19.08 -1.52
N PRO A 52 -6.68 -19.41 -2.43
CA PRO A 52 -6.38 -19.96 -3.76
C PRO A 52 -6.00 -18.87 -4.77
N PHE A 53 -4.87 -18.20 -4.57
CA PHE A 53 -4.40 -17.18 -5.50
C PHE A 53 -4.13 -17.74 -6.90
N LYS A 54 -4.64 -17.04 -7.92
CA LYS A 54 -4.37 -17.31 -9.34
C LYS A 54 -3.16 -16.54 -9.85
N ALA A 55 -2.93 -15.34 -9.33
CA ALA A 55 -1.81 -14.46 -9.70
C ALA A 55 -1.40 -13.59 -8.52
N PHE A 56 -0.16 -13.10 -8.54
CA PHE A 56 0.37 -12.26 -7.49
C PHE A 56 1.21 -11.12 -8.07
N PHE A 57 0.92 -9.91 -7.59
CA PHE A 57 1.53 -8.67 -8.07
C PHE A 57 2.18 -7.91 -6.92
N ALA A 58 3.18 -7.11 -7.21
CA ALA A 58 3.75 -6.18 -6.24
C ALA A 58 4.27 -4.90 -6.90
N SER A 59 4.42 -3.87 -6.08
CA SER A 59 5.32 -2.78 -6.39
C SER A 59 6.73 -3.31 -6.70
N PRO A 60 7.50 -2.70 -7.61
CA PRO A 60 8.89 -3.09 -7.87
C PRO A 60 9.84 -2.76 -6.71
N MET A 61 9.36 -2.11 -5.65
CA MET A 61 10.19 -1.78 -4.49
C MET A 61 10.51 -3.03 -3.66
N LEU A 62 11.76 -3.15 -3.21
CA LEU A 62 12.29 -4.34 -2.56
C LEU A 62 11.44 -4.82 -1.38
N ARG A 63 11.00 -3.91 -0.49
CA ARG A 63 10.14 -4.22 0.66
C ARG A 63 8.81 -4.87 0.25
N ALA A 64 8.22 -4.41 -0.88
CA ALA A 64 6.97 -4.98 -1.38
C ALA A 64 7.20 -6.35 -2.02
N GLN A 65 8.26 -6.51 -2.79
CA GLN A 65 8.63 -7.80 -3.38
C GLN A 65 8.93 -8.84 -2.31
N GLN A 66 9.71 -8.50 -1.27
CA GLN A 66 10.02 -9.42 -0.16
C GLN A 66 8.75 -9.85 0.58
N THR A 67 7.82 -8.93 0.82
CA THR A 67 6.53 -9.25 1.43
C THR A 67 5.69 -10.16 0.54
N ALA A 68 5.64 -9.87 -0.76
CA ALA A 68 4.89 -10.67 -1.74
C ALA A 68 5.47 -12.09 -1.87
N GLN A 69 6.79 -12.22 -1.93
CA GLN A 69 7.46 -13.53 -1.99
C GLN A 69 7.16 -14.37 -0.75
N ALA A 70 7.18 -13.78 0.44
CA ALA A 70 6.78 -14.46 1.67
C ALA A 70 5.31 -14.91 1.60
N ALA A 71 4.40 -14.01 1.16
CA ALA A 71 2.98 -14.32 1.02
C ALA A 71 2.70 -15.40 -0.04
N ILE A 72 3.45 -15.46 -1.13
CA ILE A 72 3.36 -16.52 -2.14
C ILE A 72 3.80 -17.86 -1.52
N GLY A 73 4.87 -17.88 -0.73
CA GLY A 73 5.38 -19.11 -0.13
C GLY A 73 5.76 -20.16 -1.17
N PRO A 74 5.42 -21.45 -0.93
CA PRO A 74 5.76 -22.57 -1.83
C PRO A 74 4.85 -22.71 -3.04
N ARG A 75 3.88 -21.80 -3.26
CA ARG A 75 2.94 -21.89 -4.38
C ARG A 75 3.66 -21.72 -5.72
N PRO A 76 3.25 -22.44 -6.78
CA PRO A 76 3.83 -22.29 -8.12
C PRO A 76 3.32 -21.01 -8.81
N LEU A 77 3.52 -19.86 -8.16
CA LEU A 77 3.12 -18.55 -8.66
C LEU A 77 4.35 -17.70 -8.96
N THR A 78 4.35 -17.06 -10.10
CA THR A 78 5.36 -16.05 -10.44
C THR A 78 4.89 -14.67 -9.92
N LEU A 79 5.79 -13.95 -9.25
CA LEU A 79 5.55 -12.58 -8.85
C LEU A 79 5.76 -11.65 -10.05
N GLU A 80 4.72 -10.91 -10.42
CA GLU A 80 4.80 -9.84 -11.41
C GLU A 80 4.94 -8.48 -10.70
N THR A 81 5.91 -7.66 -11.12
CA THR A 81 6.06 -6.30 -10.57
C THR A 81 5.42 -5.27 -11.48
N MET A 82 4.71 -4.31 -10.87
CA MET A 82 3.99 -3.25 -11.58
C MET A 82 4.39 -1.88 -11.06
N LYS A 83 4.98 -1.05 -11.93
CA LYS A 83 5.42 0.30 -11.59
C LYS A 83 4.27 1.18 -11.09
N ALA A 84 3.06 0.96 -11.56
CA ALA A 84 1.88 1.67 -11.10
C ALA A 84 1.65 1.56 -9.59
N PHE A 85 2.13 0.50 -8.93
CA PHE A 85 2.00 0.31 -7.48
C PHE A 85 3.21 0.79 -6.66
N GLU A 86 4.19 1.52 -7.24
CA GLU A 86 5.25 2.18 -6.47
C GLU A 86 4.64 3.14 -5.42
N GLU A 87 5.35 3.32 -4.29
CA GLU A 87 4.91 4.30 -3.29
C GLU A 87 4.90 5.72 -3.88
N VAL A 88 4.18 6.61 -3.25
CA VAL A 88 4.12 8.01 -3.62
C VAL A 88 5.53 8.63 -3.65
N ASN A 89 5.81 9.42 -4.67
CA ASN A 89 6.99 10.27 -4.67
C ASN A 89 6.76 11.42 -3.69
N VAL A 90 7.53 11.46 -2.60
CA VAL A 90 7.43 12.51 -1.59
C VAL A 90 8.38 13.68 -1.86
N GLY A 91 9.09 13.65 -3.00
CA GLY A 91 9.95 14.72 -3.46
C GLY A 91 11.04 15.10 -2.45
N GLN A 92 11.15 16.39 -2.14
CA GLN A 92 12.17 16.90 -1.23
C GLN A 92 11.94 16.57 0.24
N TRP A 93 10.79 15.99 0.57
CA TRP A 93 10.49 15.56 1.95
C TRP A 93 10.93 14.12 2.26
N GLU A 94 11.59 13.45 1.33
CA GLU A 94 12.14 12.10 1.54
C GLU A 94 13.10 12.06 2.74
N ARG A 95 12.90 11.10 3.64
CA ARG A 95 13.64 10.91 4.90
C ARG A 95 13.51 12.04 5.93
N LEU A 96 12.64 13.03 5.73
CA LEU A 96 12.38 14.05 6.73
C LEU A 96 11.23 13.66 7.66
N SER A 97 11.34 14.04 8.91
CA SER A 97 10.23 14.02 9.85
C SER A 97 9.30 15.22 9.62
N TRP A 98 8.06 15.15 10.07
CA TRP A 98 7.12 16.26 9.96
C TRP A 98 7.59 17.54 10.68
N ASN A 99 8.38 17.41 11.77
CA ASN A 99 8.96 18.58 12.44
C ASN A 99 9.98 19.27 11.54
N GLN A 100 10.89 18.50 10.93
CA GLN A 100 11.88 19.03 9.98
C GLN A 100 11.21 19.63 8.74
N ILE A 101 10.16 18.99 8.22
CA ILE A 101 9.41 19.52 7.08
C ILE A 101 8.76 20.86 7.42
N LYS A 102 8.11 20.99 8.58
CA LYS A 102 7.52 22.25 9.00
C LYS A 102 8.55 23.36 9.24
N GLU A 103 9.73 23.00 9.71
CA GLU A 103 10.82 23.94 9.95
C GLU A 103 11.47 24.40 8.63
N GLN A 104 11.78 23.47 7.73
CA GLN A 104 12.51 23.75 6.49
C GLN A 104 11.59 24.24 5.35
N TYR A 105 10.32 23.81 5.34
CA TYR A 105 9.33 24.09 4.30
C TYR A 105 8.00 24.56 4.90
N PRO A 106 7.99 25.66 5.67
CA PRO A 106 6.79 26.07 6.44
C PRO A 106 5.59 26.38 5.57
N ARG A 107 5.80 27.04 4.42
CA ARG A 107 4.74 27.41 3.49
C ARG A 107 4.17 26.20 2.78
N GLU A 108 5.02 25.38 2.17
CA GLU A 108 4.66 24.19 1.40
C GLU A 108 3.98 23.14 2.28
N SER A 109 4.47 22.98 3.51
CA SER A 109 3.86 22.05 4.49
C SER A 109 2.48 22.52 4.95
N ALA A 110 2.28 23.82 5.13
CA ALA A 110 0.99 24.39 5.50
C ALA A 110 -0.02 24.20 4.35
N GLU A 111 0.39 24.46 3.11
CA GLU A 111 -0.45 24.26 1.93
C GLU A 111 -0.86 22.80 1.75
N PHE A 112 0.10 21.87 1.86
CA PHE A 112 -0.16 20.42 1.82
C PHE A 112 -1.13 19.97 2.91
N LEU A 113 -0.96 20.46 4.13
CA LEU A 113 -1.83 20.09 5.25
C LEU A 113 -3.25 20.66 5.13
N ALA A 114 -3.39 21.82 4.49
CA ALA A 114 -4.69 22.43 4.22
C ALA A 114 -5.50 21.66 3.15
N ASN A 115 -4.81 21.10 2.15
CA ASN A 115 -5.43 20.36 1.04
C ASN A 115 -4.76 18.99 0.82
N PRO A 116 -4.81 18.10 1.81
CA PRO A 116 -4.14 16.80 1.73
C PRO A 116 -4.85 15.89 0.74
N GLY A 117 -4.35 15.74 -0.40
CA GLY A 117 -4.92 14.89 -1.44
C GLY A 117 -4.76 15.49 -2.82
N THR A 118 -4.94 16.80 -2.97
CA THR A 118 -4.78 17.51 -4.24
C THR A 118 -3.45 18.25 -4.33
N VAL A 119 -2.97 18.80 -3.22
CA VAL A 119 -1.63 19.40 -3.17
C VAL A 119 -0.59 18.29 -3.14
N PRO A 120 0.40 18.29 -4.06
CA PRO A 120 1.46 17.28 -4.06
C PRO A 120 2.43 17.46 -2.88
N TYR A 121 3.12 16.40 -2.51
CA TYR A 121 4.35 16.51 -1.74
C TYR A 121 5.32 17.42 -2.50
N TYR A 122 6.09 18.23 -1.80
CA TYR A 122 6.93 19.24 -2.43
C TYR A 122 7.96 18.63 -3.40
N GLY A 123 7.76 18.89 -4.69
CA GLY A 123 8.53 18.26 -5.77
C GLY A 123 8.18 16.80 -6.03
N GLY A 124 7.04 16.32 -5.56
CA GLY A 124 6.59 14.95 -5.69
C GLY A 124 5.18 14.81 -6.27
N GLU A 125 4.48 13.74 -5.89
CA GLU A 125 3.10 13.41 -6.29
C GLU A 125 2.08 13.84 -5.24
N SER A 126 0.83 14.06 -5.66
CA SER A 126 -0.34 14.11 -4.79
C SER A 126 -1.01 12.73 -4.67
N TYR A 127 -1.97 12.59 -3.74
CA TYR A 127 -2.81 11.38 -3.68
C TYR A 127 -3.64 11.19 -4.96
N VAL A 128 -4.06 12.29 -5.59
CA VAL A 128 -4.77 12.25 -6.89
C VAL A 128 -3.86 11.69 -7.99
N ASP A 129 -2.59 12.06 -8.02
CA ASP A 129 -1.66 11.52 -9.02
C ASP A 129 -1.43 10.03 -8.82
N VAL A 130 -1.35 9.57 -7.55
CA VAL A 130 -1.30 8.15 -7.23
C VAL A 130 -2.56 7.43 -7.70
N GLN A 131 -3.77 8.00 -7.49
CA GLN A 131 -5.01 7.42 -8.02
C GLN A 131 -4.98 7.27 -9.54
N LYS A 132 -4.58 8.32 -10.25
CA LYS A 132 -4.54 8.33 -11.72
C LYS A 132 -3.69 7.21 -12.31
N ARG A 133 -2.58 6.82 -11.63
CA ARG A 133 -1.72 5.75 -12.13
C ARG A 133 -2.10 4.36 -11.63
N THR A 134 -2.79 4.25 -10.47
CA THR A 134 -3.08 2.96 -9.85
C THR A 134 -4.42 2.39 -10.25
N LEU A 135 -5.47 3.23 -10.33
CA LEU A 135 -6.83 2.75 -10.56
C LEU A 135 -7.03 2.08 -11.92
N PRO A 136 -6.52 2.60 -13.05
CA PRO A 136 -6.67 1.92 -14.33
C PRO A 136 -6.03 0.52 -14.33
N VAL A 137 -4.84 0.39 -13.72
CA VAL A 137 -4.14 -0.89 -13.63
C VAL A 137 -4.87 -1.86 -12.72
N LEU A 138 -5.44 -1.39 -11.61
CA LEU A 138 -6.26 -2.22 -10.73
C LEU A 138 -7.50 -2.74 -11.44
N GLU A 139 -8.17 -1.89 -12.20
CA GLU A 139 -9.34 -2.23 -13.01
C GLU A 139 -9.00 -3.26 -14.09
N ASP A 140 -7.92 -3.06 -14.84
CA ASP A 140 -7.44 -4.01 -15.85
C ASP A 140 -7.17 -5.39 -15.24
N LEU A 141 -6.53 -5.44 -14.06
CA LEU A 141 -6.31 -6.69 -13.34
C LEU A 141 -7.61 -7.33 -12.88
N ALA A 142 -8.54 -6.55 -12.39
CA ALA A 142 -9.84 -7.07 -11.95
C ALA A 142 -10.59 -7.74 -13.09
N TRP A 143 -10.63 -7.14 -14.27
CA TRP A 143 -11.29 -7.72 -15.45
C TRP A 143 -10.50 -8.88 -16.07
N LYS A 144 -9.18 -8.86 -16.00
CA LYS A 144 -8.32 -9.97 -16.50
C LYS A 144 -8.51 -11.25 -15.68
N TYR A 145 -8.81 -11.14 -14.39
CA TYR A 145 -8.88 -12.28 -13.46
C TYR A 145 -10.28 -12.58 -12.94
N VAL A 146 -11.31 -12.32 -13.76
CA VAL A 146 -12.72 -12.64 -13.42
C VAL A 146 -12.87 -14.08 -12.95
N GLY A 147 -13.54 -14.28 -11.81
CA GLY A 147 -13.75 -15.59 -11.18
C GLY A 147 -12.54 -16.12 -10.39
N HIS A 148 -11.52 -15.30 -10.18
CA HIS A 148 -10.31 -15.69 -9.49
C HIS A 148 -9.95 -14.75 -8.35
N THR A 149 -9.04 -15.21 -7.48
CA THR A 149 -8.43 -14.42 -6.42
C THR A 149 -7.02 -14.01 -6.83
N ILE A 150 -6.68 -12.72 -6.65
CA ILE A 150 -5.34 -12.19 -6.89
C ILE A 150 -4.80 -11.47 -5.65
N GLY A 151 -3.47 -11.49 -5.48
CA GLY A 151 -2.77 -10.74 -4.44
C GLY A 151 -2.01 -9.54 -5.00
N ILE A 152 -2.05 -8.41 -4.31
CA ILE A 152 -1.30 -7.20 -4.66
C ILE A 152 -0.62 -6.68 -3.40
N VAL A 153 0.72 -6.55 -3.41
CA VAL A 153 1.46 -5.92 -2.32
C VAL A 153 1.95 -4.54 -2.75
N ALA A 154 1.46 -3.52 -2.07
CA ALA A 154 1.79 -2.14 -2.35
C ALA A 154 2.16 -1.38 -1.06
N HIS A 155 1.77 -0.12 -0.94
CA HIS A 155 2.27 0.81 0.06
C HIS A 155 1.14 1.59 0.73
N ASN A 156 1.54 2.42 1.72
CA ASN A 156 0.59 3.17 2.55
C ASN A 156 -0.26 4.15 1.73
N VAL A 157 0.37 5.06 0.96
CA VAL A 157 -0.38 6.07 0.21
C VAL A 157 -1.10 5.44 -0.98
N VAL A 158 -0.48 4.47 -1.63
CA VAL A 158 -1.10 3.70 -2.74
C VAL A 158 -2.41 3.06 -2.29
N ASN A 159 -2.37 2.28 -1.21
CA ASN A 159 -3.57 1.59 -0.71
C ASN A 159 -4.65 2.59 -0.28
N LYS A 160 -4.26 3.65 0.46
CA LYS A 160 -5.20 4.70 0.89
C LYS A 160 -5.85 5.40 -0.30
N SER A 161 -5.10 5.67 -1.36
CA SER A 161 -5.62 6.31 -2.57
C SER A 161 -6.62 5.44 -3.31
N ILE A 162 -6.31 4.15 -3.46
CA ILE A 162 -7.20 3.15 -4.07
C ILE A 162 -8.48 3.00 -3.23
N LEU A 163 -8.33 2.75 -1.94
CA LEU A 163 -9.47 2.51 -1.03
C LEU A 163 -10.37 3.75 -0.91
N ALA A 164 -9.80 4.95 -0.87
CA ALA A 164 -10.59 6.18 -0.85
C ALA A 164 -11.46 6.31 -2.11
N SER A 165 -10.94 5.94 -3.29
CA SER A 165 -11.71 5.94 -4.53
C SER A 165 -12.86 4.94 -4.48
N ILE A 166 -12.60 3.69 -4.09
CA ILE A 166 -13.62 2.64 -4.03
C ILE A 166 -14.71 2.98 -3.02
N LEU A 167 -14.33 3.50 -1.86
CA LEU A 167 -15.25 3.94 -0.81
C LEU A 167 -15.93 5.28 -1.09
N GLN A 168 -15.66 5.90 -2.24
CA GLN A 168 -16.17 7.23 -2.63
C GLN A 168 -15.90 8.32 -1.57
N LEU A 169 -14.80 8.17 -0.83
CA LEU A 169 -14.37 9.19 0.13
C LEU A 169 -13.70 10.36 -0.60
N PRO A 170 -13.98 11.60 -0.17
CA PRO A 170 -13.19 12.74 -0.64
C PRO A 170 -11.69 12.43 -0.44
N ILE A 171 -10.87 12.64 -1.48
CA ILE A 171 -9.45 12.25 -1.45
C ILE A 171 -8.68 12.88 -0.28
N ALA A 172 -9.07 14.07 0.16
CA ALA A 172 -8.52 14.71 1.36
C ALA A 172 -8.71 13.86 2.64
N ARG A 173 -9.71 12.96 2.64
CA ARG A 173 -9.99 12.05 3.76
C ARG A 173 -9.21 10.73 3.65
N ALA A 174 -8.53 10.44 2.55
CA ALA A 174 -7.73 9.21 2.38
C ALA A 174 -6.72 9.00 3.52
N ARG A 175 -6.18 10.09 4.08
CA ARG A 175 -5.24 10.05 5.20
C ARG A 175 -5.81 9.44 6.48
N THR A 176 -7.13 9.44 6.65
CA THR A 176 -7.80 8.87 7.83
C THR A 176 -7.91 7.34 7.77
N LEU A 177 -7.70 6.74 6.60
CA LEU A 177 -7.66 5.29 6.47
C LEU A 177 -6.36 4.74 7.07
N HIS A 178 -6.48 3.83 8.02
CA HIS A 178 -5.31 3.16 8.57
C HIS A 178 -4.82 2.07 7.63
N GLN A 179 -3.50 1.90 7.54
CA GLN A 179 -2.85 0.83 6.81
C GLN A 179 -1.63 0.37 7.62
N THR A 180 -1.81 -0.62 8.47
CA THR A 180 -0.74 -1.25 9.25
C THR A 180 0.22 -2.02 8.34
N ASN A 181 1.49 -2.15 8.69
CA ASN A 181 2.40 -3.00 7.92
C ASN A 181 1.88 -4.44 7.86
N CYS A 182 1.93 -5.07 6.70
CA CYS A 182 1.33 -6.37 6.39
C CYS A 182 -0.20 -6.45 6.59
N CYS A 183 -0.92 -5.33 6.69
CA CYS A 183 -2.37 -5.38 6.71
C CYS A 183 -2.95 -5.93 5.40
N VAL A 184 -4.13 -6.50 5.49
CA VAL A 184 -4.90 -7.01 4.36
C VAL A 184 -6.17 -6.20 4.20
N ASN A 185 -6.42 -5.73 2.98
CA ASN A 185 -7.72 -5.23 2.54
C ASN A 185 -8.24 -6.21 1.49
N ILE A 186 -9.54 -6.53 1.52
CA ILE A 186 -10.18 -7.40 0.54
C ILE A 186 -11.18 -6.57 -0.24
N ILE A 187 -11.01 -6.58 -1.55
CA ILE A 187 -11.87 -5.89 -2.50
C ILE A 187 -12.52 -6.97 -3.37
N ARG A 188 -13.85 -6.97 -3.42
CA ARG A 188 -14.63 -7.74 -4.37
C ARG A 188 -14.92 -6.86 -5.57
N TRP A 189 -14.50 -7.27 -6.74
CA TRP A 189 -14.80 -6.58 -7.99
C TRP A 189 -15.94 -7.28 -8.70
N THR A 190 -17.10 -6.64 -8.72
CA THR A 190 -18.34 -7.15 -9.30
C THR A 190 -18.62 -6.51 -10.66
N GLU A 191 -19.65 -6.98 -11.37
CA GLU A 191 -20.13 -6.32 -12.59
C GLU A 191 -20.66 -4.89 -12.35
N ASN A 192 -21.06 -4.58 -11.09
CA ASN A 192 -21.53 -3.24 -10.69
C ASN A 192 -20.40 -2.35 -10.14
N GLY A 193 -19.17 -2.84 -10.12
CA GLY A 193 -17.99 -2.14 -9.61
C GLY A 193 -17.38 -2.77 -8.35
N PRO A 194 -16.34 -2.14 -7.80
CA PRO A 194 -15.60 -2.64 -6.64
C PRO A 194 -16.33 -2.35 -5.31
N GLU A 195 -16.24 -3.32 -4.40
CA GLU A 195 -16.75 -3.25 -3.03
C GLU A 195 -15.62 -3.59 -2.05
N VAL A 196 -15.49 -2.86 -0.93
CA VAL A 196 -14.51 -3.17 0.12
C VAL A 196 -15.16 -4.09 1.14
N GLU A 197 -14.74 -5.37 1.20
CA GLU A 197 -15.23 -6.35 2.18
C GLU A 197 -14.46 -6.29 3.49
N VAL A 198 -13.14 -6.03 3.41
CA VAL A 198 -12.24 -5.95 4.57
C VAL A 198 -11.33 -4.76 4.43
N LEU A 199 -11.22 -3.96 5.49
CA LEU A 199 -10.34 -2.81 5.57
C LEU A 199 -9.32 -2.98 6.70
N ASN A 200 -8.03 -2.89 6.37
CA ASN A 200 -6.92 -2.90 7.31
C ASN A 200 -6.97 -4.05 8.33
N SER A 201 -7.27 -5.28 7.90
CA SER A 201 -7.15 -6.45 8.77
C SER A 201 -5.69 -6.67 9.14
N ASP A 202 -5.35 -6.58 10.42
CA ASP A 202 -4.00 -6.67 10.96
C ASP A 202 -3.90 -7.62 12.17
N LEU A 203 -4.94 -8.39 12.45
CA LEU A 203 -5.04 -9.28 13.61
C LEU A 203 -3.89 -10.28 13.70
N HIS A 204 -3.41 -10.77 12.55
CA HIS A 204 -2.32 -11.72 12.43
C HIS A 204 -0.95 -11.14 12.83
N VAL A 205 -0.80 -9.81 12.84
CA VAL A 205 0.45 -9.12 13.20
C VAL A 205 0.36 -8.28 14.48
N ARG A 206 -0.82 -8.18 15.11
CA ARG A 206 -1.00 -7.32 16.31
C ARG A 206 -0.17 -7.73 17.51
N HIS A 207 0.18 -9.01 17.63
CA HIS A 207 1.05 -9.52 18.69
C HIS A 207 2.54 -9.22 18.47
N LEU A 208 2.91 -8.77 17.27
CA LEU A 208 4.27 -8.35 16.92
C LEU A 208 4.45 -6.85 17.19
N PRO A 209 5.69 -6.35 17.42
CA PRO A 209 5.94 -4.92 17.51
C PRO A 209 5.35 -4.17 16.32
N GLN A 210 4.59 -3.11 16.59
CA GLN A 210 3.97 -2.29 15.55
C GLN A 210 4.64 -0.93 15.48
N THR A 211 4.87 -0.45 14.28
CA THR A 211 5.24 0.95 14.02
C THR A 211 3.96 1.73 13.76
N LEU A 212 3.55 2.49 14.77
CA LEU A 212 2.39 3.38 14.72
C LEU A 212 2.74 4.68 14.00
#